data_0bb94dc5343f36524a5859e03400c1c1
#
_entry.id   0bb94dc5343f36524a5859e03400c1c1
#
_cell.length_a   1.000
_cell.length_b   1.000
_cell.length_c   1.000
_cell.angle_alpha   90.00
_cell.angle_beta   90.00
_cell.angle_gamma   90.00
#
_symmetry.space_group_name_H-M   'P 1'
#
loop_
_entity.id
_entity.type
_entity.pdbx_description
1 polymer ?
#
loop_
_entity_poly.entity_id
_entity_poly.type
_entity_poly.pdbx_seq_one_letter_code
_entity_poly.pdbx_strand_id
1 'polypeptide(L)'
;MNSIPFFLPACTGNVLKNSTPPFFFFRKERDVMKTNAKKLVPALIVLVVLIAVFWGVYRQFSPKAQSGEKQITISIVDDTGTQSDYALNTDAEYLLEALQSVAEIDGEESPEYGYTLYTVNGLTADFTTGNAYWAIYVNGEYGSYGLSQQPVTDGDTYAIVYETYAA
;
A
#
# COMPACT_ATOMS: atom_id res chain seq x y z
N MET A 1 -54.39 -5.46 59.90
CA MET A 1 -54.38 -5.33 61.36
C MET A 1 -53.09 -4.67 61.75
N ASN A 2 -53.28 -3.51 62.31
CA ASN A 2 -52.45 -2.73 63.23
C ASN A 2 -51.15 -2.12 62.65
N SER A 3 -51.15 -0.90 62.46
CA SER A 3 -51.38 0.32 63.30
C SER A 3 -50.01 1.02 63.52
N ILE A 4 -49.99 2.28 63.06
CA ILE A 4 -49.02 3.37 63.26
C ILE A 4 -48.86 3.65 64.80
N PRO A 5 -47.77 4.32 65.22
CA PRO A 5 -47.79 5.79 65.30
C PRO A 5 -46.45 6.47 65.03
N PHE A 6 -46.44 7.50 64.30
CA PHE A 6 -46.42 8.93 64.52
C PHE A 6 -45.85 9.41 65.83
N PHE A 7 -44.63 9.99 65.77
CA PHE A 7 -44.16 10.97 66.75
C PHE A 7 -43.20 11.97 66.10
N LEU A 8 -43.66 13.19 65.94
CA LEU A 8 -42.85 14.42 65.97
C LEU A 8 -42.91 14.91 67.43
N PRO A 9 -41.89 15.64 67.91
CA PRO A 9 -41.89 17.08 67.73
C PRO A 9 -40.52 17.80 67.78
N ALA A 10 -40.64 19.02 67.36
CA ALA A 10 -40.17 20.26 67.92
C ALA A 10 -38.83 20.81 67.48
N CYS A 11 -39.04 21.96 66.87
CA CYS A 11 -38.11 23.07 66.59
C CYS A 11 -37.23 23.49 67.77
N THR A 12 -35.99 23.83 67.47
CA THR A 12 -35.29 25.03 67.96
C THR A 12 -34.08 25.23 67.07
N GLY A 13 -33.98 26.17 66.25
CA GLY A 13 -33.47 27.49 66.48
C GLY A 13 -31.98 27.63 66.16
N ASN A 14 -31.72 28.39 65.09
CA ASN A 14 -30.57 29.26 64.95
C ASN A 14 -29.29 28.78 64.24
N VAL A 15 -29.01 29.62 63.33
CA VAL A 15 -27.76 30.27 62.93
C VAL A 15 -27.29 29.94 61.50
N LEU A 16 -27.63 30.90 60.67
CA LEU A 16 -26.98 31.18 59.40
C LEU A 16 -25.45 31.08 59.51
N LYS A 17 -24.86 30.18 58.84
CA LYS A 17 -23.50 30.30 58.35
C LYS A 17 -23.49 29.97 56.88
N ASN A 18 -23.35 31.03 56.10
CA ASN A 18 -22.92 31.00 54.73
C ASN A 18 -21.75 30.00 54.56
N SER A 19 -21.99 28.88 53.95
CA SER A 19 -20.96 28.10 53.31
C SER A 19 -21.31 28.05 51.84
N THR A 20 -20.79 28.98 51.09
CA THR A 20 -20.61 28.91 49.65
C THR A 20 -20.05 27.51 49.33
N PRO A 21 -20.65 26.75 48.40
CA PRO A 21 -20.04 25.54 47.93
C PRO A 21 -18.67 25.91 47.32
N PRO A 22 -17.64 25.07 47.55
CA PRO A 22 -16.37 25.33 46.88
C PRO A 22 -16.62 25.29 45.39
N PHE A 23 -16.54 26.46 44.79
CA PHE A 23 -16.43 26.61 43.37
C PHE A 23 -15.17 25.81 42.99
N PHE A 24 -15.34 24.59 42.57
CA PHE A 24 -14.28 23.83 41.87
C PHE A 24 -13.97 24.64 40.63
N PHE A 25 -13.02 25.55 40.78
CA PHE A 25 -12.26 26.07 39.67
C PHE A 25 -11.67 24.83 38.99
N PHE A 26 -12.30 24.38 37.92
CA PHE A 26 -11.63 23.66 36.89
C PHE A 26 -10.53 24.58 36.37
N ARG A 27 -9.42 24.54 37.09
CA ARG A 27 -8.17 25.04 36.58
C ARG A 27 -7.87 24.16 35.37
N LYS A 28 -8.34 24.67 34.24
CA LYS A 28 -7.92 24.12 32.94
C LYS A 28 -6.41 24.25 32.94
N GLU A 29 -5.75 23.14 33.26
CA GLU A 29 -4.31 23.00 33.07
C GLU A 29 -4.03 23.16 31.59
N ARG A 30 -3.76 24.37 31.19
CA ARG A 30 -3.15 24.73 29.92
C ARG A 30 -1.63 24.72 30.07
N ASP A 31 -1.13 23.78 30.84
CA ASP A 31 0.30 23.52 31.00
C ASP A 31 0.71 22.27 30.24
N VAL A 32 0.16 22.11 29.05
CA VAL A 32 0.66 21.09 28.15
C VAL A 32 1.23 21.79 26.94
N MET A 33 2.54 21.67 26.85
CA MET A 33 3.39 22.03 25.73
C MET A 33 3.83 23.50 25.66
N LYS A 34 4.56 23.95 26.65
CA LYS A 34 5.77 24.70 26.35
C LYS A 34 6.80 23.74 25.74
N THR A 35 6.42 23.06 24.70
CA THR A 35 7.35 22.40 23.80
C THR A 35 8.30 23.49 23.34
N ASN A 36 9.56 23.28 23.60
CA ASN A 36 10.65 24.17 23.24
C ASN A 36 10.59 24.44 21.73
N ALA A 37 9.76 25.38 21.30
CA ALA A 37 9.58 25.76 19.90
C ALA A 37 10.93 26.07 19.24
N LYS A 38 11.90 26.53 20.02
CA LYS A 38 13.28 26.74 19.59
C LYS A 38 14.03 25.47 19.19
N LYS A 39 13.60 24.29 19.68
CA LYS A 39 14.18 22.97 19.30
C LYS A 39 13.31 22.24 18.26
N LEU A 40 12.04 22.56 18.15
CA LEU A 40 11.13 21.99 17.18
C LEU A 40 11.38 22.50 15.76
N VAL A 41 11.70 23.79 15.62
CA VAL A 41 11.96 24.40 14.31
C VAL A 41 13.14 23.72 13.59
N PRO A 42 14.32 23.51 14.19
CA PRO A 42 15.42 22.83 13.52
C PRO A 42 15.09 21.36 13.23
N ALA A 43 14.36 20.66 14.12
CA ALA A 43 13.94 19.28 13.87
C ALA A 43 12.98 19.17 12.68
N LEU A 44 12.07 20.12 12.52
CA LEU A 44 11.14 20.18 11.39
C LEU A 44 11.88 20.49 10.07
N ILE A 45 12.89 21.35 10.10
CA ILE A 45 13.73 21.65 8.94
C ILE A 45 14.49 20.38 8.51
N VAL A 46 15.10 19.65 9.44
CA VAL A 46 15.81 18.40 9.16
C VAL A 46 14.85 17.37 8.57
N LEU A 47 13.64 17.24 9.11
CA LEU A 47 12.63 16.32 8.58
C LEU A 47 12.25 16.67 7.13
N VAL A 48 12.01 17.94 6.83
CA VAL A 48 11.67 18.40 5.48
C VAL A 48 12.83 18.13 4.50
N VAL A 49 14.06 18.37 4.92
CA VAL A 49 15.25 18.06 4.11
C VAL A 49 15.37 16.56 3.84
N LEU A 50 15.16 15.72 4.85
CA LEU A 50 15.18 14.26 4.69
C LEU A 50 14.10 13.78 3.72
N ILE A 51 12.88 14.32 3.82
CA ILE A 51 11.79 14.00 2.89
C ILE A 51 12.14 14.44 1.46
N ALA A 52 12.71 15.64 1.30
CA ALA A 52 13.12 16.14 -0.01
C ALA A 52 14.24 15.31 -0.64
N VAL A 53 15.23 14.90 0.15
CA VAL A 53 16.31 14.00 -0.30
C VAL A 53 15.74 12.63 -0.66
N PHE A 54 14.90 12.07 0.19
CA PHE A 54 14.27 10.77 -0.06
C PHE A 54 13.41 10.80 -1.33
N TRP A 55 12.65 11.87 -1.51
CA TRP A 55 11.83 12.06 -2.71
C TRP A 55 12.67 12.27 -3.98
N GLY A 56 13.78 12.99 -3.87
CA GLY A 56 14.74 13.15 -4.97
C GLY A 56 15.39 11.82 -5.38
N VAL A 57 15.83 11.02 -4.41
CA VAL A 57 16.38 9.67 -4.63
C VAL A 57 15.30 8.76 -5.24
N TYR A 58 14.11 8.72 -4.66
CA TYR A 58 13.00 7.92 -5.18
C TYR A 58 12.68 8.25 -6.65
N ARG A 59 12.63 9.54 -6.98
CA ARG A 59 12.35 9.99 -8.35
C ARG A 59 13.48 9.66 -9.34
N GLN A 60 14.72 9.54 -8.88
CA GLN A 60 15.88 9.16 -9.71
C GLN A 60 15.89 7.66 -10.01
N PHE A 61 15.45 6.83 -9.05
CA PHE A 61 15.44 5.37 -9.17
C PHE A 61 14.08 4.80 -9.57
N SER A 62 13.04 5.62 -9.71
CA SER A 62 11.76 5.14 -10.25
C SER A 62 11.94 4.73 -11.70
N PRO A 63 11.51 3.52 -12.10
CA PRO A 63 11.54 3.09 -13.49
C PRO A 63 10.71 4.05 -14.33
N LYS A 64 11.28 4.48 -15.45
CA LYS A 64 10.61 5.39 -16.40
C LYS A 64 10.35 4.61 -17.66
N ALA A 65 9.08 4.59 -18.08
CA ALA A 65 8.74 4.14 -19.42
C ALA A 65 9.51 4.95 -20.47
N GLN A 66 10.07 4.25 -21.43
CA GLN A 66 10.75 4.88 -22.59
C GLN A 66 9.75 5.03 -23.72
N SER A 67 9.71 6.21 -24.32
CA SER A 67 8.92 6.46 -25.53
C SER A 67 9.73 6.12 -26.76
N GLY A 68 9.10 5.55 -27.77
CA GLY A 68 9.71 5.21 -29.05
C GLY A 68 9.77 3.70 -29.28
N GLU A 69 10.13 3.33 -30.50
CA GLU A 69 10.26 1.93 -30.91
C GLU A 69 11.42 1.26 -30.20
N LYS A 70 11.14 0.10 -29.59
CA LYS A 70 12.06 -0.71 -28.80
C LYS A 70 12.11 -2.12 -29.34
N GLN A 71 13.28 -2.74 -29.33
CA GLN A 71 13.45 -4.16 -29.61
C GLN A 71 13.54 -4.94 -28.31
N ILE A 72 12.60 -5.83 -28.09
CA ILE A 72 12.55 -6.67 -26.89
C ILE A 72 12.33 -8.13 -27.28
N THR A 73 12.61 -9.02 -26.34
CA THR A 73 12.24 -10.43 -26.43
C THR A 73 11.28 -10.78 -25.30
N ILE A 74 10.15 -11.40 -25.63
CA ILE A 74 9.22 -11.95 -24.64
C ILE A 74 9.26 -13.47 -24.76
N SER A 75 9.58 -14.15 -23.68
CA SER A 75 9.57 -15.62 -23.56
C SER A 75 8.40 -16.04 -22.71
N ILE A 76 7.60 -16.98 -23.18
CA ILE A 76 6.49 -17.58 -22.41
C ILE A 76 6.85 -19.04 -22.16
N VAL A 77 6.88 -19.43 -20.88
CA VAL A 77 7.18 -20.80 -20.44
C VAL A 77 5.93 -21.37 -19.80
N ASP A 78 5.41 -22.45 -20.35
CA ASP A 78 4.20 -23.13 -19.88
C ASP A 78 4.45 -24.07 -18.68
N ASP A 79 3.41 -24.76 -18.22
CA ASP A 79 3.44 -25.73 -17.11
C ASP A 79 4.27 -26.99 -17.41
N THR A 80 4.57 -27.26 -18.67
CA THR A 80 5.44 -28.36 -19.11
C THR A 80 6.89 -27.96 -19.23
N GLY A 81 7.22 -26.65 -19.08
CA GLY A 81 8.53 -26.08 -19.30
C GLY A 81 8.83 -25.80 -20.78
N THR A 82 7.80 -25.84 -21.65
CA THR A 82 7.96 -25.47 -23.05
C THR A 82 8.05 -23.97 -23.18
N GLN A 83 9.12 -23.47 -23.79
CA GLN A 83 9.39 -22.06 -24.01
C GLN A 83 9.02 -21.63 -25.42
N SER A 84 8.33 -20.51 -25.51
CA SER A 84 8.00 -19.81 -26.78
C SER A 84 8.58 -18.42 -26.74
N ASP A 85 9.47 -18.09 -27.69
CA ASP A 85 10.16 -16.79 -27.75
C ASP A 85 9.59 -15.92 -28.85
N TYR A 86 9.33 -14.67 -28.54
CA TYR A 86 8.80 -13.64 -29.42
C TYR A 86 9.75 -12.46 -29.44
N ALA A 87 10.45 -12.26 -30.56
CA ALA A 87 11.20 -11.02 -30.80
C ALA A 87 10.24 -9.94 -31.33
N LEU A 88 10.14 -8.85 -30.64
CA LEU A 88 9.12 -7.83 -30.86
C LEU A 88 9.75 -6.43 -31.01
N ASN A 89 9.30 -5.71 -32.02
CA ASN A 89 9.48 -4.26 -32.09
C ASN A 89 8.21 -3.60 -31.61
N THR A 90 8.31 -2.80 -30.56
CA THR A 90 7.13 -2.20 -29.90
C THR A 90 7.40 -0.79 -29.42
N ASP A 91 6.39 0.04 -29.43
CA ASP A 91 6.35 1.36 -28.78
C ASP A 91 5.65 1.31 -27.40
N ALA A 92 5.20 0.13 -26.98
CA ALA A 92 4.54 -0.07 -25.68
C ALA A 92 5.39 0.49 -24.53
N GLU A 93 4.79 1.27 -23.66
CA GLU A 93 5.46 1.83 -22.49
C GLU A 93 5.61 0.79 -21.38
N TYR A 94 4.62 -0.12 -21.27
CA TYR A 94 4.56 -1.15 -20.23
C TYR A 94 4.43 -2.55 -20.82
N LEU A 95 4.87 -3.53 -20.04
CA LEU A 95 4.94 -4.94 -20.45
C LEU A 95 3.57 -5.53 -20.77
N LEU A 96 2.49 -5.06 -20.12
CA LEU A 96 1.13 -5.52 -20.38
C LEU A 96 0.76 -5.36 -21.87
N GLU A 97 0.97 -4.18 -22.44
CA GLU A 97 0.64 -3.89 -23.84
C GLU A 97 1.51 -4.73 -24.80
N ALA A 98 2.81 -4.85 -24.48
CA ALA A 98 3.72 -5.66 -25.27
C ALA A 98 3.32 -7.14 -25.26
N LEU A 99 2.95 -7.70 -24.10
CA LEU A 99 2.53 -9.08 -23.96
C LEU A 99 1.19 -9.35 -24.67
N GLN A 100 0.22 -8.44 -24.58
CA GLN A 100 -1.06 -8.52 -25.32
C GLN A 100 -0.90 -8.55 -26.83
N SER A 101 0.21 -8.05 -27.36
CA SER A 101 0.47 -8.08 -28.80
C SER A 101 0.93 -9.45 -29.32
N VAL A 102 1.42 -10.33 -28.43
CA VAL A 102 2.00 -11.65 -28.78
C VAL A 102 1.28 -12.83 -28.15
N ALA A 103 0.44 -12.62 -27.15
CA ALA A 103 -0.27 -13.67 -26.43
C ALA A 103 -1.69 -13.23 -26.07
N GLU A 104 -2.60 -14.22 -26.02
CA GLU A 104 -3.91 -14.04 -25.42
C GLU A 104 -3.77 -14.14 -23.90
N ILE A 105 -4.16 -13.08 -23.17
CA ILE A 105 -4.04 -13.05 -21.73
C ILE A 105 -5.35 -12.64 -21.07
N ASP A 106 -5.57 -13.19 -19.86
CA ASP A 106 -6.67 -12.80 -18.98
C ASP A 106 -6.17 -12.61 -17.55
N GLY A 107 -6.75 -11.63 -16.85
CA GLY A 107 -6.32 -11.26 -15.52
C GLY A 107 -7.11 -10.08 -14.96
N GLU A 108 -6.69 -9.56 -13.83
CA GLU A 108 -7.38 -8.48 -13.14
C GLU A 108 -6.44 -7.33 -12.78
N GLU A 109 -6.87 -6.10 -13.03
CA GLU A 109 -6.13 -4.90 -12.62
C GLU A 109 -6.41 -4.57 -11.16
N SER A 110 -5.35 -4.40 -10.39
CA SER A 110 -5.41 -4.00 -8.99
C SER A 110 -4.67 -2.67 -8.78
N PRO A 111 -5.23 -1.71 -8.02
CA PRO A 111 -4.54 -0.46 -7.71
C PRO A 111 -3.24 -0.65 -6.92
N GLU A 112 -3.11 -1.76 -6.19
CA GLU A 112 -2.00 -2.05 -5.29
C GLU A 112 -0.87 -2.81 -5.98
N TYR A 113 -1.21 -3.79 -6.85
CA TYR A 113 -0.24 -4.72 -7.45
C TYR A 113 -0.13 -4.59 -8.97
N GLY A 114 -0.92 -3.72 -9.61
CA GLY A 114 -1.04 -3.65 -11.05
C GLY A 114 -1.83 -4.83 -11.62
N TYR A 115 -1.57 -5.19 -12.87
CA TYR A 115 -2.27 -6.27 -13.56
C TYR A 115 -1.75 -7.63 -13.10
N THR A 116 -2.64 -8.40 -12.44
CA THR A 116 -2.39 -9.77 -12.03
C THR A 116 -2.80 -10.73 -13.15
N LEU A 117 -1.86 -11.51 -13.63
CA LEU A 117 -2.05 -12.44 -14.76
C LEU A 117 -2.60 -13.78 -14.25
N TYR A 118 -3.72 -14.22 -14.79
CA TYR A 118 -4.33 -15.52 -14.46
C TYR A 118 -4.18 -16.52 -15.60
N THR A 119 -4.37 -16.08 -16.85
CA THR A 119 -4.37 -16.99 -18.00
C THR A 119 -3.46 -16.45 -19.10
N VAL A 120 -2.67 -17.33 -19.70
CA VAL A 120 -1.86 -17.04 -20.89
C VAL A 120 -2.10 -18.13 -21.92
N ASN A 121 -2.52 -17.77 -23.14
CA ASN A 121 -2.80 -18.70 -24.24
C ASN A 121 -3.71 -19.87 -23.84
N GLY A 122 -4.71 -19.58 -22.98
CA GLY A 122 -5.67 -20.58 -22.49
C GLY A 122 -5.20 -21.44 -21.31
N LEU A 123 -3.93 -21.31 -20.88
CA LEU A 123 -3.42 -21.97 -19.67
C LEU A 123 -3.64 -21.06 -18.45
N THR A 124 -4.44 -21.52 -17.49
CA THR A 124 -4.75 -20.79 -16.27
C THR A 124 -3.89 -21.25 -15.11
N ALA A 125 -3.26 -20.29 -14.41
CA ALA A 125 -2.55 -20.53 -13.17
C ALA A 125 -3.49 -20.17 -11.99
N ASP A 126 -3.82 -21.18 -11.16
CA ASP A 126 -4.67 -20.98 -9.99
C ASP A 126 -3.86 -21.05 -8.71
N PHE A 127 -3.71 -19.89 -8.08
CA PHE A 127 -2.96 -19.76 -6.83
C PHE A 127 -3.61 -20.50 -5.66
N THR A 128 -4.94 -20.62 -5.65
CA THR A 128 -5.69 -21.14 -4.49
C THR A 128 -5.83 -22.67 -4.49
N THR A 129 -5.99 -23.26 -5.66
CA THR A 129 -6.21 -24.71 -5.80
C THR A 129 -5.02 -25.44 -6.41
N GLY A 130 -4.29 -24.77 -7.31
CA GLY A 130 -3.15 -25.34 -8.03
C GLY A 130 -1.78 -24.94 -7.49
N ASN A 131 -1.72 -24.06 -6.50
CA ASN A 131 -0.47 -23.48 -6.02
C ASN A 131 0.38 -22.90 -7.17
N ALA A 132 -0.27 -22.39 -8.21
CA ALA A 132 0.37 -21.94 -9.44
C ALA A 132 0.15 -20.45 -9.69
N TYR A 133 1.12 -19.83 -10.32
CA TYR A 133 1.05 -18.42 -10.71
C TYR A 133 1.96 -18.16 -11.92
N TRP A 134 1.71 -17.03 -12.60
CA TRP A 134 2.57 -16.54 -13.65
C TRP A 134 3.62 -15.60 -13.07
N ALA A 135 4.88 -16.04 -13.09
CA ALA A 135 6.03 -15.24 -12.65
C ALA A 135 6.53 -14.37 -13.80
N ILE A 136 6.95 -13.15 -13.48
CA ILE A 136 7.52 -12.20 -14.42
C ILE A 136 9.01 -12.10 -14.14
N TYR A 137 9.84 -12.27 -15.15
CA TYR A 137 11.28 -12.07 -15.09
C TYR A 137 11.70 -10.99 -16.06
N VAL A 138 12.66 -10.15 -15.67
CA VAL A 138 13.28 -9.12 -16.49
C VAL A 138 14.76 -9.40 -16.50
N ASN A 139 15.33 -9.66 -17.70
CA ASN A 139 16.74 -9.99 -17.86
C ASN A 139 17.22 -11.15 -16.97
N GLY A 140 16.32 -12.11 -16.69
CA GLY A 140 16.59 -13.27 -15.85
C GLY A 140 16.45 -13.04 -14.35
N GLU A 141 16.09 -11.84 -13.91
CA GLU A 141 15.80 -11.54 -12.51
C GLU A 141 14.28 -11.42 -12.29
N TYR A 142 13.81 -11.79 -11.09
CA TYR A 142 12.38 -11.69 -10.75
C TYR A 142 11.90 -10.25 -10.81
N GLY A 143 10.82 -9.99 -11.55
CA GLY A 143 10.26 -8.66 -11.74
C GLY A 143 9.73 -8.05 -10.46
N SER A 144 10.02 -6.78 -10.26
CA SER A 144 9.58 -6.03 -9.07
C SER A 144 8.21 -5.38 -9.22
N TYR A 145 7.64 -5.43 -10.42
CA TYR A 145 6.39 -4.75 -10.77
C TYR A 145 5.43 -5.70 -11.47
N GLY A 146 4.11 -5.46 -11.31
CA GLY A 146 3.09 -6.13 -12.11
C GLY A 146 3.14 -5.69 -13.59
N LEU A 147 2.50 -6.43 -14.47
CA LEU A 147 2.56 -6.22 -15.93
C LEU A 147 2.23 -4.79 -16.37
N SER A 148 1.21 -4.16 -15.76
CA SER A 148 0.80 -2.79 -16.10
C SER A 148 1.73 -1.70 -15.55
N GLN A 149 2.66 -2.07 -14.67
CA GLN A 149 3.61 -1.15 -14.05
C GLN A 149 5.07 -1.47 -14.41
N GLN A 150 5.33 -2.62 -15.05
CA GLN A 150 6.67 -3.00 -15.51
C GLN A 150 7.00 -2.24 -16.78
N PRO A 151 7.97 -1.28 -16.74
CA PRO A 151 8.33 -0.53 -17.95
C PRO A 151 9.05 -1.42 -18.96
N VAL A 152 8.87 -1.09 -20.22
CA VAL A 152 9.58 -1.72 -21.34
C VAL A 152 10.79 -0.88 -21.72
N THR A 153 11.97 -1.51 -21.73
CA THR A 153 13.24 -0.90 -22.09
C THR A 153 13.81 -1.56 -23.33
N ASP A 154 14.43 -0.78 -24.20
CA ASP A 154 15.06 -1.29 -25.40
C ASP A 154 16.21 -2.27 -25.09
N GLY A 155 16.20 -3.42 -25.75
CA GLY A 155 17.17 -4.50 -25.56
C GLY A 155 16.86 -5.47 -24.42
N ASP A 156 15.82 -5.23 -23.63
CA ASP A 156 15.46 -6.09 -22.50
C ASP A 156 14.80 -7.42 -22.96
N THR A 157 14.99 -8.42 -22.11
CA THR A 157 14.31 -9.74 -22.21
C THR A 157 13.35 -9.91 -21.07
N TYR A 158 12.10 -10.23 -21.41
CA TYR A 158 11.02 -10.51 -20.44
C TYR A 158 10.65 -12.00 -20.54
N ALA A 159 10.53 -12.68 -19.39
CA ALA A 159 10.00 -14.03 -19.37
C ALA A 159 8.76 -14.12 -18.48
N ILE A 160 7.72 -14.72 -19.03
CA ILE A 160 6.46 -15.01 -18.35
C ILE A 160 6.44 -16.52 -18.13
N VAL A 161 6.61 -16.94 -16.88
CA VAL A 161 6.88 -18.34 -16.52
C VAL A 161 5.76 -18.87 -15.64
N TYR A 162 5.20 -20.02 -16.03
CA TYR A 162 4.27 -20.74 -15.17
C TYR A 162 5.05 -21.42 -14.05
N GLU A 163 4.79 -21.01 -12.81
CA GLU A 163 5.46 -21.56 -11.63
C GLU A 163 4.48 -22.13 -10.63
N THR A 164 4.96 -23.16 -9.91
CA THR A 164 4.24 -23.73 -8.77
C THR A 164 5.07 -23.59 -7.52
N TYR A 165 4.43 -23.28 -6.39
CA TYR A 165 5.10 -23.27 -5.10
C TYR A 165 4.71 -24.48 -4.27
N ALA A 166 5.69 -25.02 -3.55
CA ALA A 166 5.45 -26.09 -2.59
C ALA A 166 4.79 -25.50 -1.34
N ALA A 167 3.64 -26.07 -0.96
CA ALA A 167 2.92 -25.72 0.27
C ALA A 167 3.59 -26.32 1.50
#